data_e0b55ddda2ea6a1a13e01a7681f07137
#
_entry.id   e0b55ddda2ea6a1a13e01a7681f07137
#
_cell.length_a   1.000
_cell.length_b   1.000
_cell.length_c   1.000
_cell.angle_alpha   90.00
_cell.angle_beta   90.00
_cell.angle_gamma   90.00
#
_symmetry.space_group_name_H-M   'P 1'
#
loop_
_entity.id
_entity.type
_entity.pdbx_description
1 polymer ?
#
loop_
_entity_poly.entity_id
_entity_poly.type
_entity_poly.pdbx_seq_one_letter_code
_entity_poly.pdbx_strand_id
1 'polypeptide(L)'
;MLIASLKKYVKSIALAAAWVLTCSHAVADEFVALSKITVYVTVDWEGVSLDNDNLETIQEFRKKYPHIAMLQLITPSYWVRPDVDKSATTAQIKSTFLPIDQVGLHLHGWKSLLNYCQVPYQNSPSFADQDEACEAGDCGYSVSLENAYSEADLSKLVACSSEILVSEGFAKPIHFRAGGWQLGAKLTSALQANGFTWDSSRIDANLLTTNWHEDSGMIKMLKVLHADSTPLDQPYYLDQLHEYPNNAALADYTSSKQIVGMFNSLIQQQKTVMVLGFHQETAMNYLGRLDVAIPKMEAAAKAANVELIWASYH
;
A
#
# COMPACT_ATOMS: atom_id res chain seq x y z
N MET A 1 79.69 7.92 44.15
CA MET A 1 80.46 6.72 44.48
C MET A 1 79.90 5.53 43.75
N LEU A 2 80.71 4.96 42.98
CA LEU A 2 80.95 3.73 42.21
C LEU A 2 79.95 3.48 41.11
N ILE A 3 80.20 3.59 39.87
CA ILE A 3 81.15 3.01 38.89
C ILE A 3 81.32 1.50 39.10
N ALA A 4 80.72 0.77 38.16
CA ALA A 4 81.30 -0.43 37.52
C ALA A 4 80.20 -1.00 36.59
N SER A 5 80.33 -0.83 35.34
CA SER A 5 81.00 -1.68 34.35
C SER A 5 80.57 -3.13 34.36
N LEU A 6 79.86 -3.51 33.31
CA LEU A 6 80.06 -4.81 32.69
C LEU A 6 79.65 -4.79 31.22
N LYS A 7 80.66 -4.83 30.38
CA LYS A 7 80.58 -5.19 28.96
C LYS A 7 80.38 -6.68 28.82
N LYS A 8 79.87 -7.01 27.69
CA LYS A 8 79.80 -8.33 26.99
C LYS A 8 78.52 -9.14 27.15
N TYR A 9 77.68 -9.14 26.19
CA TYR A 9 77.66 -10.26 25.25
C TYR A 9 76.85 -9.85 24.01
N VAL A 10 77.59 -9.56 22.92
CA VAL A 10 77.03 -9.56 21.59
C VAL A 10 76.82 -11.01 21.22
N LYS A 11 75.58 -11.43 21.11
CA LYS A 11 75.20 -12.62 20.34
C LYS A 11 74.20 -12.19 19.28
N SER A 12 74.71 -12.24 18.06
CA SER A 12 73.93 -12.10 16.83
C SER A 12 72.79 -13.08 16.84
N ILE A 13 71.56 -12.57 16.97
CA ILE A 13 70.35 -13.29 16.59
C ILE A 13 69.89 -12.66 15.27
N ALA A 14 70.12 -13.36 14.20
CA ALA A 14 69.52 -13.05 12.92
C ALA A 14 67.99 -13.18 13.07
N LEU A 15 67.30 -12.08 13.22
CA LEU A 15 65.83 -12.06 13.12
C LEU A 15 65.50 -12.20 11.63
N ALA A 16 65.11 -13.41 11.25
CA ALA A 16 64.37 -13.65 10.02
C ALA A 16 63.02 -12.91 10.17
N ALA A 17 62.90 -11.75 9.55
CA ALA A 17 61.65 -11.04 9.39
C ALA A 17 60.79 -11.88 8.41
N ALA A 18 60.00 -12.82 8.95
CA ALA A 18 58.94 -13.46 8.20
C ALA A 18 57.90 -12.36 7.94
N TRP A 19 57.89 -11.80 6.75
CA TRP A 19 56.77 -11.03 6.22
C TRP A 19 55.60 -12.01 6.05
N VAL A 20 54.76 -12.06 7.03
CA VAL A 20 53.41 -12.63 6.86
C VAL A 20 52.63 -11.63 6.02
N LEU A 21 52.66 -11.85 4.72
CA LEU A 21 51.66 -11.29 3.79
C LEU A 21 50.33 -11.85 4.24
N THR A 22 49.65 -11.20 5.16
CA THR A 22 48.20 -11.34 5.30
C THR A 22 47.57 -10.80 4.02
N CYS A 23 47.34 -11.67 3.07
CA CYS A 23 46.36 -11.41 2.04
C CYS A 23 45.01 -11.17 2.74
N SER A 24 44.74 -9.91 3.07
CA SER A 24 43.40 -9.46 3.31
C SER A 24 42.64 -9.67 2.00
N HIS A 25 42.01 -10.84 1.88
CA HIS A 25 40.92 -10.97 0.94
C HIS A 25 39.86 -10.01 1.48
N ALA A 26 39.92 -8.76 1.01
CA ALA A 26 38.74 -7.95 0.99
C ALA A 26 37.75 -8.74 0.15
N VAL A 27 36.82 -9.44 0.80
CA VAL A 27 35.60 -9.86 0.17
C VAL A 27 34.96 -8.52 -0.24
N ALA A 28 35.19 -8.14 -1.49
CA ALA A 28 34.37 -7.13 -2.09
C ALA A 28 32.98 -7.77 -2.04
N ASP A 29 32.14 -7.30 -1.10
CA ASP A 29 30.72 -7.52 -1.22
C ASP A 29 30.39 -7.12 -2.65
N GLU A 30 30.09 -8.11 -3.48
CA GLU A 30 29.66 -7.90 -4.84
C GLU A 30 28.35 -7.14 -4.71
N PHE A 31 28.41 -5.83 -4.89
CA PHE A 31 27.28 -4.94 -4.77
C PHE A 31 26.33 -5.33 -5.89
N VAL A 32 25.37 -6.21 -5.57
CA VAL A 32 24.36 -6.64 -6.55
C VAL A 32 23.54 -5.41 -6.88
N ALA A 33 23.82 -4.84 -8.04
CA ALA A 33 23.10 -3.68 -8.51
C ALA A 33 21.60 -4.02 -8.61
N LEU A 34 20.74 -3.08 -8.24
CA LEU A 34 19.30 -3.21 -8.40
C LEU A 34 18.98 -3.57 -9.85
N SER A 35 18.37 -4.73 -10.08
CA SER A 35 18.08 -5.21 -11.43
C SER A 35 16.66 -4.86 -11.86
N LYS A 36 15.71 -4.79 -10.92
CA LYS A 36 14.29 -4.55 -11.21
C LYS A 36 13.55 -3.83 -10.10
N ILE A 37 12.52 -3.07 -10.47
CA ILE A 37 11.50 -2.53 -9.56
C ILE A 37 10.13 -2.97 -10.07
N THR A 38 9.33 -3.55 -9.18
CA THR A 38 7.94 -3.92 -9.46
C THR A 38 7.02 -2.83 -8.92
N VAL A 39 6.15 -2.30 -9.78
CA VAL A 39 5.18 -1.28 -9.44
C VAL A 39 3.77 -1.86 -9.46
N TYR A 40 3.08 -1.78 -8.33
CA TYR A 40 1.69 -2.16 -8.15
C TYR A 40 0.82 -0.93 -8.26
N VAL A 41 -0.24 -1.00 -9.09
CA VAL A 41 -1.21 0.09 -9.24
C VAL A 41 -2.55 -0.37 -8.68
N THR A 42 -3.10 0.37 -7.74
CA THR A 42 -4.37 0.06 -7.08
C THR A 42 -5.41 1.14 -7.35
N VAL A 43 -6.67 0.76 -7.36
CA VAL A 43 -7.80 1.69 -7.45
C VAL A 43 -8.70 1.41 -6.25
N ASP A 44 -8.90 2.42 -5.41
CA ASP A 44 -9.79 2.32 -4.26
C ASP A 44 -11.17 2.83 -4.67
N TRP A 45 -12.17 1.98 -4.48
CA TRP A 45 -13.59 2.25 -4.74
C TRP A 45 -14.29 2.31 -3.39
N GLU A 46 -14.67 3.50 -2.98
CA GLU A 46 -15.11 3.74 -1.61
C GLU A 46 -16.62 3.64 -1.40
N GLY A 47 -17.39 3.55 -2.49
CA GLY A 47 -18.82 3.25 -2.43
C GLY A 47 -19.74 4.44 -2.22
N VAL A 48 -19.24 5.66 -2.45
CA VAL A 48 -20.02 6.89 -2.31
C VAL A 48 -21.00 7.03 -3.46
N SER A 49 -20.50 7.13 -4.67
CA SER A 49 -21.27 7.25 -5.90
C SER A 49 -20.43 6.86 -7.10
N LEU A 50 -21.10 6.52 -8.20
CA LEU A 50 -20.46 6.37 -9.51
C LEU A 50 -20.74 7.61 -10.32
N ASP A 51 -19.69 8.39 -10.55
CA ASP A 51 -19.73 9.58 -11.39
C ASP A 51 -19.17 9.27 -12.78
N ASN A 52 -19.91 9.64 -13.82
CA ASN A 52 -19.54 9.31 -15.20
C ASN A 52 -18.21 9.95 -15.61
N ASP A 53 -17.91 11.18 -15.20
CA ASP A 53 -16.69 11.88 -15.59
C ASP A 53 -15.46 11.18 -14.99
N ASN A 54 -15.57 10.66 -13.76
CA ASN A 54 -14.53 9.84 -13.14
C ASN A 54 -14.36 8.50 -13.89
N LEU A 55 -15.45 7.82 -14.24
CA LEU A 55 -15.40 6.56 -14.99
C LEU A 55 -14.79 6.75 -16.38
N GLU A 56 -15.18 7.78 -17.10
CA GLU A 56 -14.62 8.13 -18.41
C GLU A 56 -13.12 8.45 -18.30
N THR A 57 -12.70 9.19 -17.28
CA THR A 57 -11.30 9.49 -17.02
C THR A 57 -10.48 8.21 -16.81
N ILE A 58 -11.02 7.25 -16.04
CA ILE A 58 -10.37 5.95 -15.85
C ILE A 58 -10.30 5.19 -17.18
N GLN A 59 -11.38 5.15 -17.96
CA GLN A 59 -11.40 4.48 -19.27
C GLN A 59 -10.36 5.06 -20.24
N GLU A 60 -10.22 6.39 -20.30
CA GLU A 60 -9.19 7.04 -21.11
C GLU A 60 -7.77 6.67 -20.65
N PHE A 61 -7.54 6.66 -19.36
CA PHE A 61 -6.26 6.21 -18.78
C PHE A 61 -5.97 4.74 -19.15
N ARG A 62 -6.97 3.86 -19.08
CA ARG A 62 -6.85 2.44 -19.45
C ARG A 62 -6.53 2.25 -20.93
N LYS A 63 -7.11 3.06 -21.82
CA LYS A 63 -6.78 3.05 -23.25
C LYS A 63 -5.31 3.44 -23.50
N LYS A 64 -4.80 4.39 -22.73
CA LYS A 64 -3.41 4.85 -22.85
C LYS A 64 -2.39 3.84 -22.28
N TYR A 65 -2.74 3.16 -21.21
CA TYR A 65 -1.87 2.22 -20.48
C TYR A 65 -2.48 0.80 -20.38
N PRO A 66 -2.76 0.14 -21.52
CA PRO A 66 -3.44 -1.16 -21.50
C PRO A 66 -2.58 -2.30 -20.95
N HIS A 67 -1.29 -2.08 -20.78
CA HIS A 67 -0.32 -3.05 -20.25
C HIS A 67 -0.15 -2.97 -18.72
N ILE A 68 -0.73 -1.96 -18.08
CA ILE A 68 -0.67 -1.81 -16.62
C ILE A 68 -1.88 -2.53 -16.01
N ALA A 69 -1.65 -3.65 -15.32
CA ALA A 69 -2.67 -4.29 -14.52
C ALA A 69 -3.00 -3.44 -13.28
N MET A 70 -4.27 -3.38 -12.91
CA MET A 70 -4.73 -2.69 -11.71
C MET A 70 -5.42 -3.65 -10.77
N LEU A 71 -5.20 -3.46 -9.47
CA LEU A 71 -5.99 -4.09 -8.43
C LEU A 71 -7.15 -3.18 -8.07
N GLN A 72 -8.34 -3.62 -8.39
CA GLN A 72 -9.60 -2.92 -8.14
C GLN A 72 -10.10 -3.29 -6.74
N LEU A 73 -9.81 -2.46 -5.77
CA LEU A 73 -10.17 -2.63 -4.37
C LEU A 73 -11.57 -2.03 -4.13
N ILE A 74 -12.59 -2.88 -4.09
CA ILE A 74 -13.98 -2.45 -4.19
C ILE A 74 -14.71 -2.65 -2.87
N THR A 75 -15.41 -1.60 -2.40
CA THR A 75 -16.35 -1.75 -1.30
C THR A 75 -17.71 -2.27 -1.78
N PRO A 76 -18.28 -3.28 -1.10
CA PRO A 76 -19.60 -3.81 -1.45
C PRO A 76 -20.76 -2.87 -1.15
N SER A 77 -20.54 -1.74 -0.50
CA SER A 77 -21.58 -0.76 -0.19
C SER A 77 -22.31 -0.23 -1.42
N TYR A 78 -21.69 -0.27 -2.59
CA TYR A 78 -22.37 0.05 -3.86
C TYR A 78 -23.64 -0.75 -4.13
N TRP A 79 -23.73 -2.00 -3.66
CA TRP A 79 -24.84 -2.91 -3.99
C TRP A 79 -25.86 -3.10 -2.86
N VAL A 80 -25.58 -2.60 -1.67
CA VAL A 80 -26.45 -2.80 -0.50
C VAL A 80 -27.24 -1.54 -0.12
N ARG A 81 -26.98 -0.43 -0.82
CA ARG A 81 -27.71 0.82 -0.61
C ARG A 81 -29.13 0.73 -1.18
N PRO A 82 -30.10 1.40 -0.55
CA PRO A 82 -31.44 1.49 -1.08
C PRO A 82 -31.45 2.07 -2.51
N ASP A 83 -32.35 1.58 -3.34
CA ASP A 83 -32.64 2.09 -4.68
C ASP A 83 -31.47 1.99 -5.69
N VAL A 84 -30.49 1.13 -5.45
CA VAL A 84 -29.40 0.87 -6.40
C VAL A 84 -29.82 -0.14 -7.45
N ASP A 85 -29.65 0.22 -8.72
CA ASP A 85 -29.68 -0.76 -9.81
C ASP A 85 -28.34 -1.51 -9.83
N LYS A 86 -28.33 -2.68 -9.20
CA LYS A 86 -27.13 -3.51 -9.05
C LYS A 86 -26.50 -3.90 -10.39
N SER A 87 -27.35 -4.19 -11.39
CA SER A 87 -26.86 -4.58 -12.72
C SER A 87 -26.19 -3.42 -13.43
N ALA A 88 -26.79 -2.23 -13.40
CA ALA A 88 -26.19 -1.04 -13.96
C ALA A 88 -24.89 -0.67 -13.22
N THR A 89 -24.88 -0.70 -11.89
CA THR A 89 -23.70 -0.45 -11.07
C THR A 89 -22.55 -1.40 -11.42
N THR A 90 -22.84 -2.70 -11.50
CA THR A 90 -21.83 -3.71 -11.88
C THR A 90 -21.29 -3.46 -13.28
N ALA A 91 -22.16 -3.12 -14.24
CA ALA A 91 -21.76 -2.82 -15.60
C ALA A 91 -20.86 -1.57 -15.67
N GLN A 92 -21.21 -0.51 -14.95
CA GLN A 92 -20.41 0.72 -14.88
C GLN A 92 -19.02 0.46 -14.29
N ILE A 93 -18.91 -0.25 -13.16
CA ILE A 93 -17.64 -0.61 -12.54
C ILE A 93 -16.81 -1.43 -13.53
N LYS A 94 -17.37 -2.51 -14.09
CA LYS A 94 -16.66 -3.37 -15.05
C LYS A 94 -16.25 -2.66 -16.35
N SER A 95 -16.89 -1.55 -16.71
CA SER A 95 -16.54 -0.79 -17.92
C SER A 95 -15.15 -0.16 -17.87
N THR A 96 -14.56 -0.02 -16.68
CA THR A 96 -13.22 0.51 -16.50
C THR A 96 -12.13 -0.57 -16.42
N PHE A 97 -12.52 -1.85 -16.39
CA PHE A 97 -11.59 -2.97 -16.22
C PHE A 97 -10.98 -3.43 -17.54
N LEU A 98 -9.77 -3.95 -17.41
CA LEU A 98 -9.14 -4.77 -18.45
C LEU A 98 -9.05 -6.23 -17.99
N PRO A 99 -8.92 -7.19 -18.93
CA PRO A 99 -8.83 -8.63 -18.59
C PRO A 99 -7.64 -9.00 -17.70
N ILE A 100 -6.64 -8.12 -17.59
CA ILE A 100 -5.44 -8.30 -16.75
C ILE A 100 -5.63 -7.80 -15.32
N ASP A 101 -6.76 -7.12 -15.02
CA ASP A 101 -7.04 -6.58 -13.69
C ASP A 101 -7.51 -7.68 -12.75
N GLN A 102 -7.30 -7.46 -11.46
CA GLN A 102 -7.81 -8.29 -10.38
C GLN A 102 -8.71 -7.48 -9.46
N VAL A 103 -9.57 -8.18 -8.73
CA VAL A 103 -10.48 -7.56 -7.76
C VAL A 103 -10.06 -7.92 -6.36
N GLY A 104 -10.03 -6.93 -5.50
CA GLY A 104 -9.86 -7.04 -4.07
C GLY A 104 -11.01 -6.39 -3.31
N LEU A 105 -11.00 -6.53 -2.01
CA LEU A 105 -11.98 -5.94 -1.11
C LEU A 105 -11.42 -4.66 -0.49
N HIS A 106 -12.25 -3.61 -0.48
CA HIS A 106 -12.01 -2.37 0.26
C HIS A 106 -13.15 -2.15 1.25
N LEU A 107 -12.86 -1.84 2.50
CA LEU A 107 -13.90 -1.71 3.51
C LEU A 107 -13.84 -0.39 4.24
N HIS A 108 -14.97 0.31 4.19
CA HIS A 108 -15.35 1.40 5.08
C HIS A 108 -16.51 1.00 5.98
N GLY A 109 -16.71 1.73 7.07
CA GLY A 109 -17.76 1.47 8.07
C GLY A 109 -19.16 1.90 7.63
N TRP A 110 -19.50 1.82 6.34
CA TRP A 110 -20.81 2.23 5.81
C TRP A 110 -21.97 1.56 6.52
N LYS A 111 -22.89 2.34 7.05
CA LYS A 111 -24.04 1.88 7.80
C LYS A 111 -24.93 0.91 7.01
N SER A 112 -25.13 1.18 5.72
CA SER A 112 -25.90 0.28 4.85
C SER A 112 -25.23 -1.09 4.74
N LEU A 113 -23.92 -1.16 4.57
CA LEU A 113 -23.17 -2.40 4.49
C LEU A 113 -23.19 -3.18 5.81
N LEU A 114 -22.95 -2.49 6.92
CA LEU A 114 -23.00 -3.10 8.26
C LEU A 114 -24.37 -3.68 8.55
N ASN A 115 -25.45 -2.93 8.27
CA ASN A 115 -26.82 -3.39 8.45
C ASN A 115 -27.12 -4.62 7.57
N TYR A 116 -26.71 -4.60 6.31
CA TYR A 116 -26.89 -5.73 5.41
C TYR A 116 -26.18 -6.97 5.92
N CYS A 117 -24.94 -6.81 6.39
CA CYS A 117 -24.15 -7.89 6.99
C CYS A 117 -24.55 -8.23 8.43
N GLN A 118 -25.59 -7.58 8.97
CA GLN A 118 -26.06 -7.79 10.34
C GLN A 118 -24.96 -7.61 11.40
N VAL A 119 -24.10 -6.62 11.18
CA VAL A 119 -23.11 -6.14 12.15
C VAL A 119 -23.65 -4.85 12.75
N PRO A 120 -23.67 -4.71 14.09
CA PRO A 120 -24.20 -3.50 14.73
C PRO A 120 -23.40 -2.27 14.29
N TYR A 121 -24.11 -1.28 13.77
CA TYR A 121 -23.47 -0.03 13.34
C TYR A 121 -22.88 0.75 14.53
N GLN A 122 -21.65 1.22 14.37
CA GLN A 122 -20.96 2.13 15.26
C GLN A 122 -20.65 3.42 14.48
N ASN A 123 -20.74 4.56 15.17
CA ASN A 123 -20.41 5.87 14.59
C ASN A 123 -19.07 6.42 15.07
N SER A 124 -18.38 5.70 15.96
CA SER A 124 -17.10 6.11 16.54
C SER A 124 -16.25 4.90 16.95
N PRO A 125 -14.92 5.05 17.11
CA PRO A 125 -14.16 6.27 16.80
C PRO A 125 -14.05 6.53 15.29
N SER A 126 -14.08 7.80 14.91
CA SER A 126 -13.91 8.25 13.53
C SER A 126 -12.47 8.75 13.30
N PHE A 127 -11.90 8.50 12.11
CA PHE A 127 -10.63 9.08 11.71
C PHE A 127 -10.80 10.48 11.05
N ALA A 128 -12.02 10.88 10.72
CA ALA A 128 -12.33 12.26 10.39
C ALA A 128 -12.51 13.09 11.68
N ASP A 129 -12.24 14.38 11.59
CA ASP A 129 -12.38 15.29 12.73
C ASP A 129 -13.85 15.67 13.00
N GLN A 130 -14.81 14.86 12.55
CA GLN A 130 -16.25 15.01 12.75
C GLN A 130 -16.81 13.67 13.28
N ASP A 131 -17.82 13.77 14.11
CA ASP A 131 -18.40 12.61 14.80
C ASP A 131 -18.99 11.57 13.83
N GLU A 132 -19.52 12.01 12.69
CA GLU A 132 -20.10 11.12 11.70
C GLU A 132 -20.00 11.75 10.31
N ALA A 133 -19.29 11.09 9.40
CA ALA A 133 -19.30 11.44 8.00
C ALA A 133 -20.46 10.74 7.30
N CYS A 134 -21.48 11.52 6.93
CA CYS A 134 -22.60 11.05 6.11
C CYS A 134 -22.44 11.58 4.70
N GLU A 135 -22.47 10.70 3.71
CA GLU A 135 -22.26 11.05 2.31
C GLU A 135 -23.22 10.27 1.44
N ALA A 136 -23.78 10.91 0.43
CA ALA A 136 -24.74 10.32 -0.50
C ALA A 136 -25.90 9.52 0.19
N GLY A 137 -26.35 9.99 1.36
CA GLY A 137 -27.43 9.35 2.12
C GLY A 137 -27.02 8.16 2.98
N ASP A 138 -25.74 7.88 3.12
CA ASP A 138 -25.20 6.85 4.01
C ASP A 138 -24.19 7.46 5.00
N CYS A 139 -23.88 6.79 6.10
CA CYS A 139 -23.02 7.28 7.15
C CYS A 139 -21.97 6.25 7.52
N GLY A 140 -20.93 6.67 8.28
CA GLY A 140 -19.93 5.77 8.83
C GLY A 140 -18.69 5.57 7.95
N TYR A 141 -18.57 6.29 6.85
CA TYR A 141 -17.40 6.26 5.99
C TYR A 141 -16.07 6.32 6.75
N SER A 142 -15.95 7.27 7.68
CA SER A 142 -14.72 7.53 8.43
C SER A 142 -14.59 6.74 9.74
N VAL A 143 -15.50 5.81 10.03
CA VAL A 143 -15.39 4.97 11.24
C VAL A 143 -14.20 4.02 11.11
N SER A 144 -13.31 4.05 12.11
CA SER A 144 -12.18 3.13 12.18
C SER A 144 -12.66 1.72 12.49
N LEU A 145 -12.68 0.85 11.50
CA LEU A 145 -13.13 -0.55 11.66
C LEU A 145 -12.33 -1.26 12.75
N GLU A 146 -11.01 -1.14 12.76
CA GLU A 146 -10.13 -1.75 13.76
C GLU A 146 -10.49 -1.34 15.19
N ASN A 147 -10.83 -0.06 15.40
CA ASN A 147 -11.06 0.47 16.74
C ASN A 147 -12.52 0.35 17.21
N ALA A 148 -13.48 0.34 16.29
CA ALA A 148 -14.91 0.34 16.59
C ALA A 148 -15.50 -1.07 16.79
N TYR A 149 -14.91 -2.10 16.18
CA TYR A 149 -15.51 -3.43 16.11
C TYR A 149 -14.69 -4.50 16.81
N SER A 150 -15.37 -5.59 17.20
CA SER A 150 -14.72 -6.81 17.66
C SER A 150 -14.15 -7.61 16.47
N GLU A 151 -13.19 -8.50 16.72
CA GLU A 151 -12.66 -9.41 15.70
C GLU A 151 -13.76 -10.27 15.07
N ALA A 152 -14.73 -10.71 15.88
CA ALA A 152 -15.87 -11.50 15.39
C ALA A 152 -16.78 -10.70 14.44
N ASP A 153 -17.06 -9.44 14.77
CA ASP A 153 -17.82 -8.53 13.89
C ASP A 153 -17.06 -8.25 12.60
N LEU A 154 -15.75 -8.02 12.68
CA LEU A 154 -14.89 -7.80 11.50
C LEU A 154 -14.85 -9.05 10.62
N SER A 155 -14.69 -10.24 11.20
CA SER A 155 -14.70 -11.50 10.45
C SER A 155 -16.03 -11.72 9.73
N LYS A 156 -17.16 -11.43 10.39
CA LYS A 156 -18.50 -11.49 9.80
C LYS A 156 -18.66 -10.47 8.67
N LEU A 157 -18.18 -9.24 8.87
CA LEU A 157 -18.24 -8.18 7.85
C LEU A 157 -17.41 -8.56 6.61
N VAL A 158 -16.18 -9.04 6.79
CA VAL A 158 -15.29 -9.48 5.71
C VAL A 158 -15.90 -10.63 4.92
N ALA A 159 -16.46 -11.66 5.60
CA ALA A 159 -17.12 -12.79 4.95
C ALA A 159 -18.30 -12.33 4.09
N CYS A 160 -19.23 -11.58 4.69
CA CYS A 160 -20.42 -11.05 4.01
C CYS A 160 -20.03 -10.16 2.82
N SER A 161 -19.05 -9.29 3.00
CA SER A 161 -18.55 -8.40 1.95
C SER A 161 -17.97 -9.17 0.76
N SER A 162 -17.24 -10.24 1.02
CA SER A 162 -16.72 -11.13 -0.02
C SER A 162 -17.85 -11.84 -0.78
N GLU A 163 -18.88 -12.29 -0.06
CA GLU A 163 -20.06 -12.93 -0.67
C GLU A 163 -20.85 -11.98 -1.58
N ILE A 164 -20.97 -10.70 -1.20
CA ILE A 164 -21.60 -9.68 -2.05
C ILE A 164 -20.82 -9.53 -3.36
N LEU A 165 -19.49 -9.37 -3.32
CA LEU A 165 -18.69 -9.26 -4.53
C LEU A 165 -18.84 -10.48 -5.44
N VAL A 166 -18.85 -11.68 -4.86
CA VAL A 166 -19.08 -12.93 -5.63
C VAL A 166 -20.48 -12.95 -6.23
N SER A 167 -21.51 -12.51 -5.52
CA SER A 167 -22.90 -12.46 -6.03
C SER A 167 -23.08 -11.48 -7.19
N GLU A 168 -22.23 -10.42 -7.24
CA GLU A 168 -22.20 -9.44 -8.32
C GLU A 168 -21.30 -9.87 -9.49
N GLY A 169 -20.80 -11.12 -9.46
CA GLY A 169 -20.05 -11.75 -10.55
C GLY A 169 -18.59 -11.34 -10.62
N PHE A 170 -17.98 -11.00 -9.48
CA PHE A 170 -16.54 -10.88 -9.32
C PHE A 170 -15.94 -12.19 -8.78
N ALA A 171 -14.65 -12.38 -8.96
CA ALA A 171 -13.94 -13.48 -8.32
C ALA A 171 -13.93 -13.29 -6.79
N LYS A 172 -13.83 -14.39 -6.03
CA LYS A 172 -13.64 -14.30 -4.57
C LYS A 172 -12.37 -13.50 -4.28
N PRO A 173 -12.46 -12.38 -3.53
CA PRO A 173 -11.31 -11.56 -3.26
C PRO A 173 -10.34 -12.26 -2.30
N ILE A 174 -9.05 -12.11 -2.57
CA ILE A 174 -7.95 -12.51 -1.69
C ILE A 174 -7.03 -11.33 -1.37
N HIS A 175 -7.29 -10.18 -1.99
CA HIS A 175 -6.58 -8.92 -1.83
C HIS A 175 -7.44 -7.95 -1.04
N PHE A 176 -6.80 -7.14 -0.20
CA PHE A 176 -7.49 -6.22 0.70
C PHE A 176 -6.79 -4.86 0.83
N ARG A 177 -7.57 -3.84 1.13
CA ARG A 177 -7.14 -2.58 1.73
C ARG A 177 -8.22 -2.06 2.68
N ALA A 178 -7.82 -1.67 3.89
CA ALA A 178 -8.70 -1.04 4.86
C ALA A 178 -8.99 0.41 4.47
N GLY A 179 -10.22 0.84 4.62
CA GLY A 179 -10.62 2.23 4.50
C GLY A 179 -9.83 3.11 5.47
N GLY A 180 -9.33 4.24 4.99
CA GLY A 180 -8.44 5.10 5.77
C GLY A 180 -7.16 4.40 6.25
N TRP A 181 -6.76 3.31 5.61
CA TRP A 181 -5.60 2.47 6.00
C TRP A 181 -5.68 1.95 7.45
N GLN A 182 -6.85 1.81 8.03
CA GLN A 182 -7.07 1.46 9.44
C GLN A 182 -6.93 -0.05 9.69
N LEU A 183 -5.78 -0.63 9.37
CA LEU A 183 -5.45 -2.04 9.65
C LEU A 183 -4.75 -2.18 11.01
N GLY A 184 -5.28 -3.05 11.85
CA GLY A 184 -4.66 -3.49 13.09
C GLY A 184 -4.80 -4.99 13.29
N ALA A 185 -4.50 -5.49 14.48
CA ALA A 185 -4.43 -6.93 14.74
C ALA A 185 -5.78 -7.65 14.57
N LYS A 186 -6.90 -7.03 14.97
CA LYS A 186 -8.22 -7.64 14.85
C LYS A 186 -8.65 -7.82 13.40
N LEU A 187 -8.43 -6.79 12.58
CA LEU A 187 -8.78 -6.85 11.17
C LEU A 187 -7.84 -7.82 10.42
N THR A 188 -6.55 -7.85 10.76
CA THR A 188 -5.59 -8.84 10.24
C THR A 188 -6.06 -10.26 10.51
N SER A 189 -6.42 -10.59 11.76
CA SER A 189 -6.99 -11.90 12.12
C SER A 189 -8.25 -12.22 11.32
N ALA A 190 -9.17 -11.26 11.20
CA ALA A 190 -10.41 -11.43 10.45
C ALA A 190 -10.17 -11.72 8.97
N LEU A 191 -9.21 -11.04 8.35
CA LEU A 191 -8.80 -11.27 6.96
C LEU A 191 -8.24 -12.67 6.76
N GLN A 192 -7.31 -13.09 7.61
CA GLN A 192 -6.71 -14.43 7.56
C GLN A 192 -7.75 -15.53 7.73
N ALA A 193 -8.68 -15.38 8.68
CA ALA A 193 -9.77 -16.33 8.92
C ALA A 193 -10.71 -16.47 7.70
N ASN A 194 -10.77 -15.45 6.82
CA ASN A 194 -11.59 -15.44 5.61
C ASN A 194 -10.80 -15.75 4.32
N GLY A 195 -9.51 -16.12 4.46
CA GLY A 195 -8.68 -16.60 3.35
C GLY A 195 -8.03 -15.49 2.51
N PHE A 196 -7.93 -14.28 3.05
CA PHE A 196 -7.14 -13.21 2.44
C PHE A 196 -5.65 -13.50 2.62
N THR A 197 -4.89 -13.25 1.57
CA THR A 197 -3.44 -13.54 1.53
C THR A 197 -2.60 -12.31 1.20
N TRP A 198 -3.22 -11.23 0.75
CA TRP A 198 -2.56 -10.01 0.34
C TRP A 198 -3.26 -8.78 0.93
N ASP A 199 -2.49 -7.85 1.47
CA ASP A 199 -2.97 -6.58 2.01
C ASP A 199 -2.11 -5.41 1.57
N SER A 200 -2.68 -4.21 1.53
CA SER A 200 -1.96 -2.96 1.26
C SER A 200 -2.52 -1.81 2.08
N SER A 201 -2.68 -2.06 3.38
CA SER A 201 -3.22 -1.06 4.31
C SER A 201 -2.15 -0.34 5.11
N ARG A 202 -0.89 -0.80 5.09
CA ARG A 202 0.19 -0.10 5.79
C ARG A 202 0.67 1.10 4.99
N ILE A 203 0.82 2.22 5.66
CA ILE A 203 1.29 3.48 5.07
C ILE A 203 2.09 4.29 6.08
N ASP A 204 3.10 5.02 5.63
CA ASP A 204 3.69 6.08 6.43
C ASP A 204 2.73 7.27 6.50
N ALA A 205 2.20 7.55 7.69
CA ALA A 205 1.24 8.64 7.91
C ALA A 205 1.73 10.00 7.42
N ASN A 206 3.05 10.21 7.34
CA ASN A 206 3.63 11.46 6.86
C ASN A 206 3.36 11.71 5.37
N LEU A 207 3.08 10.68 4.57
CA LEU A 207 2.69 10.83 3.17
C LEU A 207 1.33 11.54 2.99
N LEU A 208 0.50 11.52 4.03
CA LEU A 208 -0.85 12.09 4.02
C LEU A 208 -0.91 13.52 4.55
N THR A 209 0.15 14.05 5.15
CA THR A 209 0.16 15.35 5.85
C THR A 209 -0.06 16.57 4.94
N THR A 210 0.00 16.38 3.62
CA THR A 210 -0.38 17.43 2.66
C THR A 210 -1.88 17.72 2.70
N ASN A 211 -2.71 16.70 2.94
CA ASN A 211 -4.17 16.79 2.91
C ASN A 211 -4.79 16.69 4.32
N TRP A 212 -4.12 15.99 5.22
CA TRP A 212 -4.54 15.81 6.61
C TRP A 212 -3.55 16.49 7.55
N HIS A 213 -4.02 17.40 8.40
CA HIS A 213 -3.15 18.02 9.39
C HIS A 213 -2.54 16.99 10.33
N GLU A 214 -1.34 17.23 10.84
CA GLU A 214 -0.67 16.33 11.79
C GLU A 214 -1.50 16.01 13.03
N ASP A 215 -2.36 16.92 13.45
CA ASP A 215 -3.26 16.77 14.60
C ASP A 215 -4.60 16.12 14.26
N SER A 216 -4.87 15.79 13.01
CA SER A 216 -6.12 15.13 12.60
C SER A 216 -6.28 13.75 13.21
N GLY A 217 -7.52 13.29 13.35
CA GLY A 217 -7.85 11.94 13.79
C GLY A 217 -7.17 10.87 12.92
N MET A 218 -7.18 11.06 11.59
CA MET A 218 -6.51 10.18 10.62
C MET A 218 -5.04 9.98 10.98
N ILE A 219 -4.26 11.05 11.04
CA ILE A 219 -2.82 10.97 11.28
C ILE A 219 -2.51 10.40 12.66
N LYS A 220 -3.27 10.80 13.70
CA LYS A 220 -3.09 10.25 15.05
C LYS A 220 -3.33 8.75 15.11
N MET A 221 -4.41 8.25 14.50
CA MET A 221 -4.71 6.83 14.48
C MET A 221 -3.67 6.03 13.69
N LEU A 222 -3.25 6.52 12.52
CA LEU A 222 -2.23 5.86 11.71
C LEU A 222 -0.87 5.82 12.43
N LYS A 223 -0.45 6.87 13.09
CA LYS A 223 0.78 6.88 13.90
C LYS A 223 0.75 5.87 15.05
N VAL A 224 -0.43 5.46 15.52
CA VAL A 224 -0.58 4.38 16.51
C VAL A 224 -0.61 3.01 15.84
N LEU A 225 -1.43 2.83 14.81
CA LEU A 225 -1.60 1.55 14.12
C LEU A 225 -0.36 1.15 13.31
N HIS A 226 0.33 2.13 12.76
CA HIS A 226 1.48 1.97 11.86
C HIS A 226 2.75 2.65 12.43
N ALA A 227 2.96 2.55 13.74
CA ALA A 227 4.06 3.22 14.44
C ALA A 227 5.45 2.83 13.91
N ASP A 228 5.57 1.67 13.32
CA ASP A 228 6.78 1.10 12.72
C ASP A 228 6.92 1.36 11.22
N SER A 229 5.91 1.98 10.57
CA SER A 229 5.97 2.29 9.14
C SER A 229 6.95 3.42 8.84
N THR A 230 7.72 3.23 7.80
CA THR A 230 8.73 4.18 7.31
C THR A 230 8.55 4.46 5.83
N PRO A 231 9.10 5.58 5.31
CA PRO A 231 9.08 5.84 3.89
C PRO A 231 9.72 4.71 3.09
N LEU A 232 9.06 4.30 2.00
CA LEU A 232 9.53 3.25 1.11
C LEU A 232 9.65 1.86 1.75
N ASP A 233 8.84 1.57 2.77
CA ASP A 233 8.71 0.20 3.31
C ASP A 233 8.50 -0.80 2.17
N GLN A 234 9.04 -1.99 2.37
CA GLN A 234 8.98 -3.07 1.38
C GLN A 234 8.04 -4.17 1.88
N PRO A 235 7.52 -5.03 0.99
CA PRO A 235 6.62 -6.11 1.39
C PRO A 235 7.20 -7.01 2.49
N TYR A 236 6.33 -7.43 3.41
CA TYR A 236 6.65 -8.35 4.50
C TYR A 236 5.42 -9.16 4.91
N TYR A 237 5.59 -10.13 5.76
CA TYR A 237 4.49 -10.96 6.25
C TYR A 237 4.00 -10.50 7.62
N LEU A 238 2.68 -10.35 7.72
CA LEU A 238 1.92 -10.29 8.97
C LEU A 238 1.31 -11.69 9.17
N ASP A 239 2.03 -12.59 9.83
CA ASP A 239 1.71 -14.01 9.89
C ASP A 239 1.53 -14.63 8.47
N GLN A 240 0.30 -14.95 8.07
CA GLN A 240 0.00 -15.51 6.74
C GLN A 240 -0.44 -14.45 5.71
N LEU A 241 -0.67 -13.22 6.14
CA LEU A 241 -1.05 -12.10 5.28
C LEU A 241 0.21 -11.42 4.76
N HIS A 242 0.35 -11.33 3.44
CA HIS A 242 1.47 -10.63 2.82
C HIS A 242 1.10 -9.15 2.68
N GLU A 243 1.73 -8.31 3.48
CA GLU A 243 1.58 -6.87 3.44
C GLU A 243 2.45 -6.26 2.35
N TYR A 244 1.83 -5.48 1.48
CA TYR A 244 2.46 -4.63 0.48
C TYR A 244 2.21 -3.16 0.84
N PRO A 245 3.08 -2.53 1.65
CA PRO A 245 2.85 -1.18 2.11
C PRO A 245 2.55 -0.21 0.97
N ASN A 246 1.54 0.64 1.15
CA ASN A 246 1.19 1.70 0.19
C ASN A 246 2.23 2.82 0.27
N ASN A 247 3.46 2.48 -0.10
CA ASN A 247 4.68 3.27 0.12
C ASN A 247 4.82 4.48 -0.81
N ALA A 248 3.93 4.65 -1.76
CA ALA A 248 3.83 5.85 -2.59
C ALA A 248 2.50 6.59 -2.40
N ALA A 249 1.67 6.14 -1.47
CA ALA A 249 0.31 6.62 -1.22
C ALA A 249 -0.59 6.55 -2.47
N LEU A 250 -1.67 7.33 -2.50
CA LEU A 250 -2.53 7.49 -3.66
C LEU A 250 -2.26 8.84 -4.32
N ALA A 251 -2.57 8.95 -5.60
CA ALA A 251 -2.39 10.16 -6.38
C ALA A 251 -3.16 11.37 -5.82
N ASP A 252 -4.17 11.13 -4.99
CA ASP A 252 -4.92 12.14 -4.26
C ASP A 252 -4.04 12.90 -3.26
N TYR A 253 -3.08 12.22 -2.65
CA TYR A 253 -2.21 12.75 -1.59
C TYR A 253 -0.81 13.12 -2.08
N THR A 254 -0.36 12.55 -3.20
CA THR A 254 0.99 12.75 -3.72
C THR A 254 0.97 13.34 -5.13
N SER A 255 1.75 14.40 -5.34
CA SER A 255 1.92 14.99 -6.66
C SER A 255 2.77 14.10 -7.59
N SER A 256 2.68 14.30 -8.90
CA SER A 256 3.54 13.62 -9.88
C SER A 256 5.04 13.74 -9.55
N LYS A 257 5.47 14.90 -9.04
CA LYS A 257 6.87 15.13 -8.63
C LYS A 257 7.26 14.26 -7.44
N GLN A 258 6.38 14.12 -6.45
CA GLN A 258 6.62 13.26 -5.28
C GLN A 258 6.65 11.78 -5.68
N ILE A 259 5.71 11.33 -6.53
CA ILE A 259 5.70 9.95 -7.04
C ILE A 259 7.01 9.61 -7.74
N VAL A 260 7.47 10.46 -8.67
CA VAL A 260 8.76 10.28 -9.36
C VAL A 260 9.94 10.36 -8.40
N GLY A 261 9.87 11.25 -7.40
CA GLY A 261 10.89 11.37 -6.35
C GLY A 261 11.02 10.09 -5.52
N MET A 262 9.90 9.50 -5.12
CA MET A 262 9.88 8.22 -4.40
C MET A 262 10.42 7.08 -5.27
N PHE A 263 10.06 7.02 -6.54
CA PHE A 263 10.61 6.04 -7.47
C PHE A 263 12.14 6.15 -7.60
N ASN A 264 12.67 7.38 -7.75
CA ASN A 264 14.10 7.60 -7.78
C ASN A 264 14.78 7.20 -6.45
N SER A 265 14.11 7.42 -5.32
CA SER A 265 14.60 7.00 -4.01
C SER A 265 14.64 5.47 -3.87
N LEU A 266 13.69 4.75 -4.47
CA LEU A 266 13.74 3.28 -4.54
C LEU A 266 14.98 2.81 -5.30
N ILE A 267 15.28 3.41 -6.46
CA ILE A 267 16.49 3.11 -7.22
C ILE A 267 17.74 3.35 -6.35
N GLN A 268 17.86 4.52 -5.71
CA GLN A 268 19.01 4.89 -4.90
C GLN A 268 19.22 4.00 -3.67
N GLN A 269 18.10 3.55 -3.05
CA GLN A 269 18.11 2.71 -1.84
C GLN A 269 18.04 1.22 -2.15
N GLN A 270 18.07 0.84 -3.43
CA GLN A 270 17.97 -0.55 -3.89
C GLN A 270 16.73 -1.28 -3.39
N LYS A 271 15.62 -0.57 -3.31
CA LYS A 271 14.30 -1.10 -2.99
C LYS A 271 13.61 -1.59 -4.25
N THR A 272 12.82 -2.65 -4.14
CA THR A 272 12.33 -3.42 -5.31
C THR A 272 10.84 -3.28 -5.57
N VAL A 273 10.07 -2.72 -4.63
CA VAL A 273 8.61 -2.66 -4.74
C VAL A 273 8.10 -1.26 -4.47
N MET A 274 7.20 -0.79 -5.34
CA MET A 274 6.40 0.42 -5.19
C MET A 274 4.92 0.07 -5.28
N VAL A 275 4.12 0.57 -4.35
CA VAL A 275 2.66 0.49 -4.40
C VAL A 275 2.09 1.89 -4.42
N LEU A 276 1.36 2.21 -5.46
CA LEU A 276 0.68 3.49 -5.68
C LEU A 276 -0.74 3.25 -6.20
N GLY A 277 -1.54 4.29 -6.22
CA GLY A 277 -2.91 4.15 -6.71
C GLY A 277 -3.64 5.48 -6.78
N PHE A 278 -4.97 5.41 -6.83
CA PHE A 278 -5.87 6.56 -6.81
C PHE A 278 -7.27 6.11 -6.35
N HIS A 279 -8.10 7.07 -5.92
CA HIS A 279 -9.53 6.80 -5.67
C HIS A 279 -10.33 6.97 -6.96
N GLN A 280 -11.31 6.09 -7.17
CA GLN A 280 -12.25 6.19 -8.28
C GLN A 280 -13.03 7.49 -8.23
N GLU A 281 -13.50 7.87 -7.05
CA GLU A 281 -14.36 9.04 -6.80
C GLU A 281 -13.70 10.39 -7.15
N THR A 282 -12.39 10.42 -7.23
CA THR A 282 -11.60 11.62 -7.51
C THR A 282 -10.69 11.51 -8.73
N ALA A 283 -10.92 10.47 -9.56
CA ALA A 283 -10.06 10.16 -10.71
C ALA A 283 -9.90 11.35 -11.67
N MET A 284 -10.97 12.07 -11.97
CA MET A 284 -10.96 13.27 -12.81
C MET A 284 -9.97 14.33 -12.31
N ASN A 285 -9.82 14.46 -10.98
CA ASN A 285 -8.96 15.45 -10.37
C ASN A 285 -7.49 15.02 -10.27
N TYR A 286 -7.25 13.72 -10.01
CA TYR A 286 -5.93 13.28 -9.56
C TYR A 286 -5.26 12.21 -10.43
N LEU A 287 -6.00 11.46 -11.24
CA LEU A 287 -5.41 10.41 -12.10
C LEU A 287 -4.39 10.97 -13.11
N GLY A 288 -4.57 12.22 -13.55
CA GLY A 288 -3.59 12.92 -14.37
C GLY A 288 -2.18 13.04 -13.74
N ARG A 289 -2.07 12.89 -12.41
CA ARG A 289 -0.76 12.85 -11.72
C ARG A 289 0.02 11.58 -12.07
N LEU A 290 -0.65 10.44 -12.19
CA LEU A 290 -0.06 9.19 -12.66
C LEU A 290 0.29 9.27 -14.14
N ASP A 291 -0.57 9.88 -14.95
CA ASP A 291 -0.32 10.08 -16.37
C ASP A 291 0.98 10.87 -16.66
N VAL A 292 1.32 11.81 -15.78
CA VAL A 292 2.58 12.56 -15.83
C VAL A 292 3.76 11.79 -15.20
N ALA A 293 3.51 10.99 -14.17
CA ALA A 293 4.57 10.29 -13.44
C ALA A 293 5.09 9.05 -14.20
N ILE A 294 4.21 8.25 -14.79
CA ILE A 294 4.54 6.99 -15.47
C ILE A 294 5.69 7.13 -16.48
N PRO A 295 5.61 8.00 -17.50
CA PRO A 295 6.69 8.10 -18.48
C PRO A 295 8.02 8.58 -17.87
N LYS A 296 7.97 9.34 -16.77
CA LYS A 296 9.17 9.79 -16.05
C LYS A 296 9.80 8.66 -15.23
N MET A 297 8.99 7.79 -14.64
CA MET A 297 9.46 6.60 -13.94
C MET A 297 10.11 5.62 -14.93
N GLU A 298 9.51 5.40 -16.10
CA GLU A 298 10.08 4.57 -17.17
C GLU A 298 11.42 5.13 -17.66
N ALA A 299 11.49 6.45 -17.86
CA ALA A 299 12.74 7.11 -18.26
C ALA A 299 13.81 7.01 -17.17
N ALA A 300 13.46 7.15 -15.89
CA ALA A 300 14.38 7.02 -14.76
C ALA A 300 14.91 5.59 -14.62
N ALA A 301 14.03 4.58 -14.73
CA ALA A 301 14.42 3.18 -14.72
C ALA A 301 15.40 2.86 -15.85
N LYS A 302 15.10 3.29 -17.07
CA LYS A 302 15.98 3.13 -18.22
C LYS A 302 17.34 3.81 -18.01
N ALA A 303 17.35 5.03 -17.48
CA ALA A 303 18.60 5.77 -17.22
C ALA A 303 19.48 5.09 -16.15
N ALA A 304 18.86 4.42 -15.18
CA ALA A 304 19.53 3.68 -14.11
C ALA A 304 19.86 2.23 -14.51
N ASN A 305 19.52 1.77 -15.69
CA ASN A 305 19.61 0.37 -16.14
C ASN A 305 18.86 -0.60 -15.21
N VAL A 306 17.68 -0.18 -14.73
CA VAL A 306 16.78 -0.97 -13.89
C VAL A 306 15.57 -1.35 -14.73
N GLU A 307 15.17 -2.61 -14.67
CA GLU A 307 13.93 -3.08 -15.29
C GLU A 307 12.73 -2.57 -14.46
N LEU A 308 11.81 -1.84 -15.09
CA LEU A 308 10.53 -1.48 -14.48
C LEU A 308 9.49 -2.52 -14.89
N ILE A 309 8.91 -3.19 -13.90
CA ILE A 309 7.86 -4.21 -14.09
C ILE A 309 6.55 -3.64 -13.55
N TRP A 310 5.54 -3.53 -14.39
CA TRP A 310 4.16 -3.35 -13.95
C TRP A 310 3.65 -4.68 -13.44
N ALA A 311 3.26 -4.73 -12.17
CA ALA A 311 2.89 -5.97 -11.51
C ALA A 311 1.66 -6.61 -12.14
N SER A 312 1.62 -7.94 -12.12
CA SER A 312 0.40 -8.73 -12.29
C SER A 312 0.00 -9.29 -10.92
N TYR A 313 -1.28 -9.43 -10.68
CA TYR A 313 -1.83 -9.88 -9.39
C TYR A 313 -2.26 -11.38 -9.44
N HIS A 314 -1.56 -12.19 -10.25
CA HIS A 314 -1.85 -13.62 -10.43
C HIS A 314 -1.14 -14.50 -9.40
#